data_c770dec92c8e09b90599d1db7aaec680
#
_entry.id   c770dec92c8e09b90599d1db7aaec680
#
_cell.length_a   1.000
_cell.length_b   1.000
_cell.length_c   1.000
_cell.angle_alpha   90.00
_cell.angle_beta   90.00
_cell.angle_gamma   90.00
#
_symmetry.space_group_name_H-M   'P 1'
#
loop_
_entity.id
_entity.type
_entity.pdbx_description
1 polymer ?
#
loop_
_entity_poly.entity_id
_entity_poly.type
_entity_poly.pdbx_seq_one_letter_code
_entity_poly.pdbx_strand_id
1 'polypeptide(L)'
;MSADVVFIERQGNLIARIGKDIDHHTAHGIREAIDARVFYEKPEQLVLDFESVGFMDSSGIALIIGRCESAAAVGAAVRLIGLSAPLMKLVSLAGLERIRNLSISTGEV
;
A
#
# COMPACT_ATOMS: atom_id res chain seq x y z
N MET A 1 -17.30 8.74 3.60
CA MET A 1 -16.85 7.43 3.78
C MET A 1 -16.37 6.82 2.49
N SER A 2 -15.23 6.26 2.51
CA SER A 2 -14.64 5.75 1.30
C SER A 2 -14.76 4.24 1.23
N ALA A 3 -15.33 3.74 0.13
CA ALA A 3 -15.35 2.32 -0.14
C ALA A 3 -14.08 1.91 -0.88
N ASP A 4 -13.17 2.83 -1.11
CA ASP A 4 -11.99 2.57 -1.94
C ASP A 4 -10.95 1.73 -1.22
N VAL A 5 -10.97 1.70 0.11
CA VAL A 5 -10.02 0.92 0.87
C VAL A 5 -10.77 0.21 1.98
N VAL A 6 -10.56 -1.09 2.07
CA VAL A 6 -11.13 -1.91 3.14
C VAL A 6 -10.00 -2.31 4.06
N PHE A 7 -10.21 -2.11 5.37
CA PHE A 7 -9.17 -2.38 6.35
C PHE A 7 -9.48 -3.63 7.16
N ILE A 8 -8.46 -4.42 7.43
CA ILE A 8 -8.54 -5.60 8.26
C ILE A 8 -7.38 -5.54 9.25
N GLU A 9 -7.67 -5.72 10.52
CA GLU A 9 -6.64 -5.76 11.55
C GLU A 9 -6.44 -7.20 11.98
N ARG A 10 -5.18 -7.63 12.05
CA ARG A 10 -4.89 -9.00 12.44
C ARG A 10 -3.50 -9.08 13.07
N GLN A 11 -3.46 -9.30 14.38
CA GLN A 11 -2.21 -9.60 15.08
C GLN A 11 -1.12 -8.56 14.83
N GLY A 12 -1.47 -7.30 15.00
CA GLY A 12 -0.51 -6.22 14.83
C GLY A 12 -0.37 -5.74 13.40
N ASN A 13 -1.00 -6.41 12.45
CA ASN A 13 -0.95 -6.01 11.05
C ASN A 13 -2.21 -5.23 10.68
N LEU A 14 -2.03 -4.15 9.96
CA LEU A 14 -3.12 -3.42 9.36
C LEU A 14 -3.07 -3.71 7.86
N ILE A 15 -4.10 -4.39 7.35
CA ILE A 15 -4.18 -4.75 5.95
C ILE A 15 -5.13 -3.75 5.28
N ALA A 16 -4.61 -3.03 4.29
CA ALA A 16 -5.39 -2.08 3.52
C ALA A 16 -5.60 -2.66 2.12
N ARG A 17 -6.79 -3.15 1.87
CA ARG A 17 -7.12 -3.67 0.54
C ARG A 17 -7.66 -2.52 -0.29
N ILE A 18 -6.92 -2.17 -1.34
CA ILE A 18 -7.30 -1.08 -2.22
C ILE A 18 -8.26 -1.64 -3.26
N GLY A 19 -9.45 -1.05 -3.35
CA GLY A 19 -10.55 -1.60 -4.12
C GLY A 19 -10.79 -0.93 -5.46
N LYS A 20 -9.85 -0.13 -5.95
CA LYS A 20 -10.02 0.51 -7.25
C LYS A 20 -8.68 0.84 -7.86
N ASP A 21 -8.70 1.17 -9.14
CA ASP A 21 -7.49 1.58 -9.84
C ASP A 21 -6.93 2.85 -9.25
N ILE A 22 -5.61 3.00 -9.36
CA ILE A 22 -4.91 4.13 -8.72
C ILE A 22 -4.37 5.04 -9.79
N ASP A 23 -4.95 6.24 -9.86
CA ASP A 23 -4.47 7.32 -10.72
C ASP A 23 -4.47 8.59 -9.87
N HIS A 24 -4.19 9.74 -10.49
CA HIS A 24 -4.07 10.94 -9.69
C HIS A 24 -5.42 11.43 -9.16
N HIS A 25 -6.53 10.93 -9.70
CA HIS A 25 -7.86 11.27 -9.16
C HIS A 25 -8.17 10.49 -7.89
N THR A 26 -7.77 9.22 -7.84
CA THR A 26 -8.11 8.35 -6.72
C THR A 26 -7.05 8.31 -5.64
N ALA A 27 -5.80 8.61 -5.99
CA ALA A 27 -4.66 8.42 -5.07
C ALA A 27 -4.80 9.24 -3.79
N HIS A 28 -5.30 10.47 -3.90
CA HIS A 28 -5.40 11.33 -2.72
C HIS A 28 -6.32 10.74 -1.65
N GLY A 29 -7.50 10.28 -2.05
CA GLY A 29 -8.44 9.71 -1.10
C GLY A 29 -7.93 8.42 -0.49
N ILE A 30 -7.26 7.60 -1.31
CA ILE A 30 -6.68 6.36 -0.82
C ILE A 30 -5.58 6.67 0.21
N ARG A 31 -4.72 7.64 -0.10
CA ARG A 31 -3.65 8.05 0.82
C ARG A 31 -4.22 8.53 2.14
N GLU A 32 -5.23 9.40 2.07
CA GLU A 32 -5.82 9.96 3.28
C GLU A 32 -6.40 8.86 4.17
N ALA A 33 -7.10 7.91 3.56
CA ALA A 33 -7.72 6.83 4.31
C ALA A 33 -6.65 5.96 5.01
N ILE A 34 -5.59 5.63 4.29
CA ILE A 34 -4.55 4.77 4.84
C ILE A 34 -3.78 5.50 5.94
N ASP A 35 -3.38 6.75 5.68
CA ASP A 35 -2.59 7.50 6.66
C ASP A 35 -3.36 7.71 7.97
N ALA A 36 -4.67 7.95 7.88
CA ALA A 36 -5.47 8.13 9.08
C ALA A 36 -5.43 6.88 9.95
N ARG A 37 -5.56 5.71 9.33
CA ARG A 37 -5.57 4.46 10.08
C ARG A 37 -4.17 4.14 10.63
N VAL A 38 -3.13 4.36 9.85
CA VAL A 38 -1.76 4.12 10.29
C VAL A 38 -1.42 5.01 11.48
N PHE A 39 -1.78 6.28 11.37
CA PHE A 39 -1.49 7.23 12.44
C PHE A 39 -2.22 6.85 13.73
N TYR A 40 -3.48 6.46 13.60
CA TYR A 40 -4.31 6.16 14.74
C TYR A 40 -3.93 4.84 15.41
N GLU A 41 -3.68 3.82 14.61
CA GLU A 41 -3.49 2.47 15.13
C GLU A 41 -2.03 2.09 15.37
N LYS A 42 -1.11 2.76 14.69
CA LYS A 42 0.33 2.49 14.82
C LYS A 42 0.62 1.01 14.74
N PRO A 43 0.29 0.37 13.61
CA PRO A 43 0.49 -1.07 13.46
C PRO A 43 1.98 -1.41 13.42
N GLU A 44 2.30 -2.67 13.65
CA GLU A 44 3.66 -3.14 13.47
C GLU A 44 3.99 -3.25 11.99
N GLN A 45 2.99 -3.61 11.18
CA GLN A 45 3.17 -3.74 9.74
C GLN A 45 1.92 -3.25 9.02
N LEU A 46 2.13 -2.47 7.98
CA LEU A 46 1.07 -2.06 7.07
C LEU A 46 1.18 -2.92 5.81
N VAL A 47 0.12 -3.66 5.51
CA VAL A 47 0.07 -4.50 4.31
C VAL A 47 -0.83 -3.82 3.31
N LEU A 48 -0.30 -3.52 2.13
CA LEU A 48 -1.08 -2.95 1.04
C LEU A 48 -1.44 -4.07 0.07
N ASP A 49 -2.73 -4.33 -0.05
CA ASP A 49 -3.23 -5.44 -0.88
C ASP A 49 -3.75 -4.87 -2.19
N PHE A 50 -3.10 -5.29 -3.28
CA PHE A 50 -3.39 -4.80 -4.63
C PHE A 50 -4.20 -5.79 -5.46
N GLU A 51 -4.76 -6.83 -4.84
CA GLU A 51 -5.43 -7.87 -5.60
C GLU A 51 -6.56 -7.31 -6.45
N SER A 52 -7.25 -6.28 -5.97
CA SER A 52 -8.37 -5.69 -6.67
C SER A 52 -7.97 -4.50 -7.55
N VAL A 53 -6.68 -4.20 -7.64
CA VAL A 53 -6.21 -3.07 -8.43
C VAL A 53 -5.83 -3.58 -9.81
N GLY A 54 -6.57 -3.16 -10.84
CA GLY A 54 -6.29 -3.58 -12.20
C GLY A 54 -5.30 -2.70 -12.92
N PHE A 55 -5.17 -1.46 -12.48
CA PHE A 55 -4.31 -0.48 -13.15
C PHE A 55 -3.80 0.52 -12.14
N MET A 56 -2.55 0.93 -12.30
CA MET A 56 -2.06 2.11 -11.60
C MET A 56 -0.97 2.77 -12.44
N ASP A 57 -0.93 4.10 -12.34
CA ASP A 57 0.11 4.88 -13.00
C ASP A 57 1.14 5.32 -11.96
N SER A 58 1.93 6.34 -12.27
CA SER A 58 2.96 6.81 -11.36
C SER A 58 2.38 7.33 -10.03
N SER A 59 1.10 7.66 -10.01
CA SER A 59 0.47 8.06 -8.74
C SER A 59 0.44 6.90 -7.76
N GLY A 60 0.33 5.66 -8.27
CA GLY A 60 0.40 4.48 -7.42
C GLY A 60 1.78 4.28 -6.85
N ILE A 61 2.81 4.54 -7.65
CA ILE A 61 4.17 4.47 -7.16
C ILE A 61 4.40 5.50 -6.06
N ALA A 62 3.94 6.73 -6.28
CA ALA A 62 4.07 7.79 -5.27
C ALA A 62 3.30 7.43 -4.01
N LEU A 63 2.13 6.81 -4.17
CA LEU A 63 1.32 6.37 -3.05
C LEU A 63 2.09 5.39 -2.18
N ILE A 64 2.73 4.41 -2.81
CA ILE A 64 3.49 3.39 -2.09
C ILE A 64 4.67 4.03 -1.35
N ILE A 65 5.41 4.89 -2.03
CA ILE A 65 6.57 5.55 -1.43
C ILE A 65 6.15 6.36 -0.21
N GLY A 66 5.09 7.15 -0.36
CA GLY A 66 4.61 7.98 0.74
C GLY A 66 4.11 7.17 1.91
N ARG A 67 3.50 6.01 1.65
CA ARG A 67 3.03 5.15 2.74
C ARG A 67 4.21 4.52 3.48
N CYS A 68 5.30 4.24 2.77
CA CYS A 68 6.49 3.76 3.46
C CYS A 68 7.03 4.81 4.42
N GLU A 69 6.98 6.08 4.01
CA GLU A 69 7.41 7.17 4.88
C GLU A 69 6.50 7.32 6.09
N SER A 70 5.18 7.30 5.85
CA SER A 70 4.22 7.41 6.94
C SER A 70 4.35 6.27 7.93
N ALA A 71 4.54 5.06 7.42
CA ALA A 71 4.70 3.89 8.26
C ALA A 71 5.98 3.98 9.08
N ALA A 72 7.07 4.42 8.45
CA ALA A 72 8.35 4.53 9.15
C ALA A 72 8.24 5.50 10.34
N ALA A 73 7.41 6.53 10.20
CA ALA A 73 7.25 7.53 11.26
C ALA A 73 6.65 6.92 12.52
N VAL A 74 5.93 5.81 12.40
CA VAL A 74 5.37 5.11 13.57
C VAL A 74 6.08 3.77 13.81
N GLY A 75 7.22 3.56 13.17
CA GLY A 75 7.99 2.35 13.38
C GLY A 75 7.46 1.12 12.66
N ALA A 76 6.63 1.29 11.65
CA ALA A 76 6.01 0.18 10.96
C ALA A 76 6.76 -0.18 9.69
N ALA A 77 6.71 -1.46 9.33
CA ALA A 77 7.15 -1.94 8.04
C ALA A 77 5.97 -1.96 7.08
N VAL A 78 6.25 -1.96 5.79
CA VAL A 78 5.22 -2.03 4.76
C VAL A 78 5.46 -3.27 3.90
N ARG A 79 4.39 -3.93 3.53
CA ARG A 79 4.45 -5.11 2.68
C ARG A 79 3.41 -4.98 1.58
N LEU A 80 3.84 -5.23 0.34
CA LEU A 80 2.91 -5.23 -0.79
C LEU A 80 2.54 -6.67 -1.11
N ILE A 81 1.24 -6.91 -1.30
CA ILE A 81 0.76 -8.23 -1.69
C ILE A 81 -0.22 -8.09 -2.84
N GLY A 82 -0.43 -9.16 -3.57
CA GLY A 82 -1.48 -9.21 -4.58
C GLY A 82 -1.18 -8.45 -5.86
N LEU A 83 0.07 -8.08 -6.11
CA LEU A 83 0.42 -7.35 -7.32
C LEU A 83 0.30 -8.28 -8.53
N SER A 84 -0.43 -7.82 -9.56
CA SER A 84 -0.46 -8.51 -10.84
C SER A 84 0.90 -8.38 -11.52
N ALA A 85 1.13 -9.15 -12.56
CA ALA A 85 2.41 -9.08 -13.27
C ALA A 85 2.70 -7.68 -13.80
N PRO A 86 1.74 -6.98 -14.43
CA PRO A 86 2.01 -5.62 -14.87
C PRO A 86 2.33 -4.66 -13.72
N LEU A 87 1.65 -4.79 -12.59
CA LEU A 87 1.91 -3.93 -11.45
C LEU A 87 3.26 -4.25 -10.83
N MET A 88 3.59 -5.54 -10.75
CA MET A 88 4.89 -5.94 -10.23
C MET A 88 6.02 -5.36 -11.08
N LYS A 89 5.84 -5.38 -12.42
CA LYS A 89 6.83 -4.83 -13.32
C LYS A 89 7.00 -3.33 -13.09
N LEU A 90 5.89 -2.63 -12.90
CA LEU A 90 5.93 -1.18 -12.65
C LEU A 90 6.68 -0.88 -11.36
N VAL A 91 6.38 -1.61 -10.29
CA VAL A 91 7.02 -1.45 -8.99
C VAL A 91 8.52 -1.74 -9.10
N SER A 92 8.86 -2.79 -9.82
CA SER A 92 10.26 -3.19 -9.99
C SER A 92 11.04 -2.17 -10.79
N LEU A 93 10.46 -1.66 -11.88
CA LEU A 93 11.11 -0.64 -12.69
C LEU A 93 11.32 0.65 -11.91
N ALA A 94 10.44 0.95 -10.99
CA ALA A 94 10.57 2.14 -10.15
C ALA A 94 11.58 1.94 -9.03
N GLY A 95 12.09 0.73 -8.83
CA GLY A 95 13.11 0.46 -7.83
C GLY A 95 12.60 0.43 -6.41
N LEU A 96 11.33 0.13 -6.21
CA LEU A 96 10.73 0.19 -4.87
C LEU A 96 11.30 -0.85 -3.93
N GLU A 97 11.87 -1.94 -4.46
CA GLU A 97 12.45 -2.96 -3.59
C GLU A 97 13.67 -2.45 -2.83
N ARG A 98 14.16 -1.26 -3.16
CA ARG A 98 15.28 -0.66 -2.45
C ARG A 98 14.86 0.09 -1.19
N ILE A 99 13.57 0.30 -1.01
CA ILE A 99 13.08 1.03 0.16
C ILE A 99 13.25 0.14 1.38
N ARG A 100 13.90 0.69 2.42
CA ARG A 100 14.36 -0.09 3.56
C ARG A 100 13.24 -0.83 4.30
N ASN A 101 12.13 -0.14 4.55
CA ASN A 101 11.05 -0.76 5.32
C ASN A 101 9.97 -1.39 4.46
N LEU A 102 10.29 -1.68 3.21
CA LEU A 102 9.32 -2.26 2.27
C LEU A 102 9.73 -3.66 1.89
N SER A 103 8.76 -4.56 1.87
CA SER A 103 8.93 -5.89 1.30
C SER A 103 7.80 -6.15 0.31
N ILE A 104 8.07 -7.02 -0.65
CA ILE A 104 7.11 -7.32 -1.71
C ILE A 104 6.94 -8.84 -1.74
N SER A 105 5.69 -9.27 -1.58
CA SER A 105 5.36 -10.68 -1.63
C SER A 105 5.00 -11.06 -3.05
N THR A 106 5.62 -12.10 -3.56
CA THR A 106 5.41 -12.50 -4.96
C THR A 106 4.56 -13.74 -5.07
N GLY A 107 3.73 -14.01 -4.15
CA GLY A 107 2.91 -15.20 -4.21
C GLY A 107 1.82 -15.10 -3.20
N GLU A 108 1.54 -16.24 -2.60
CA GLU A 108 0.52 -16.30 -1.58
C GLU A 108 0.93 -15.49 -0.36
N VAL A 109 -0.04 -15.00 0.31
CA VAL A 109 0.16 -14.28 1.56
C VAL A 109 0.50 -15.23 2.68
#